data_2e4f611b2077a07237834b1943184708
#
_entry.id   2e4f611b2077a07237834b1943184708
#
_cell.length_a   1.000
_cell.length_b   1.000
_cell.length_c   1.000
_cell.angle_alpha   90.00
_cell.angle_beta   90.00
_cell.angle_gamma   90.00
#
_symmetry.space_group_name_H-M   'P 1'
#
loop_
_entity.id
_entity.type
_entity.pdbx_description
1 polymer ?
#
loop_
_entity_poly.entity_id
_entity_poly.type
_entity_poly.pdbx_seq_one_letter_code
_entity_poly.pdbx_strand_id
1 'polypeptide(L)'
;MCTAATYKTKDFYFGRTLDYEFSYGEQIAVTPRNYPFHFRYMGDVAKHYAIIGMAHVAADYPLYYDAVNEKGVGMAGLNFVGNAYFPEVTEGKENVASFEFIPWVLGQCANMKEVRALLAKINITGTPFAENMPAASLHWIIADADEAVTVESMKDGLKIYDNPTGVMTNNPPFDQQMFLLNNYRGLSPRQPENHFSEKLPLECYSRGMGALGLPGDLSSASRFARVAFTKMNSVSGDSEEESVGQFFHILGSVEQQRGCCEVAEGKYEITIYTSCCNATKGIYYYTTYTNRQISAVDMHREDLDGSGLIHYPMLEKEQILWQN
;
A
#
# COMPACT_ATOMS: atom_id res chain seq x y z
N MET A 1 -0.52 -1.66 11.97
CA MET A 1 0.41 -2.27 10.96
C MET A 1 -0.20 -2.13 9.57
N CYS A 2 0.46 -2.55 8.51
CA CYS A 2 -0.04 -2.36 7.14
C CYS A 2 0.65 -3.31 6.16
N THR A 3 0.02 -3.58 5.03
CA THR A 3 0.61 -4.35 3.93
C THR A 3 0.19 -3.73 2.60
N ALA A 4 1.13 -3.39 1.73
CA ALA A 4 0.87 -2.92 0.38
C ALA A 4 1.36 -3.94 -0.65
N ALA A 5 0.67 -4.03 -1.76
CA ALA A 5 1.01 -4.91 -2.86
C ALA A 5 0.70 -4.29 -4.23
N THR A 6 1.43 -4.75 -5.22
CA THR A 6 1.12 -4.55 -6.63
C THR A 6 0.61 -5.86 -7.23
N TYR A 7 -0.16 -5.81 -8.30
CA TYR A 7 -0.54 -6.99 -9.08
C TYR A 7 -0.72 -6.59 -10.53
N LYS A 8 -0.26 -7.41 -11.46
CA LYS A 8 -0.38 -7.13 -12.88
C LYS A 8 -1.00 -8.34 -13.58
N THR A 9 -2.09 -8.09 -14.27
CA THR A 9 -2.71 -8.98 -15.25
C THR A 9 -2.70 -8.26 -16.60
N LYS A 10 -3.84 -8.06 -17.24
CA LYS A 10 -3.99 -7.14 -18.35
C LYS A 10 -3.79 -5.69 -17.92
N ASP A 11 -4.38 -5.31 -16.79
CA ASP A 11 -4.23 -4.01 -16.15
C ASP A 11 -3.24 -4.08 -14.96
N PHE A 12 -2.83 -2.93 -14.47
CA PHE A 12 -1.99 -2.81 -13.29
C PHE A 12 -2.84 -2.41 -12.08
N TYR A 13 -2.66 -3.14 -10.97
CA TYR A 13 -3.36 -2.95 -9.70
C TYR A 13 -2.40 -2.61 -8.59
N PHE A 14 -2.80 -1.67 -7.75
CA PHE A 14 -2.05 -1.20 -6.61
C PHE A 14 -3.00 -1.02 -5.41
N GLY A 15 -2.60 -1.44 -4.22
CA GLY A 15 -3.44 -1.26 -3.04
C GLY A 15 -2.77 -1.74 -1.75
N ARG A 16 -3.54 -1.64 -0.64
CA ARG A 16 -3.02 -1.96 0.69
C ARG A 16 -4.10 -2.44 1.65
N THR A 17 -3.68 -3.00 2.80
CA THR A 17 -4.46 -3.01 4.03
C THR A 17 -4.03 -1.84 4.92
N LEU A 18 -4.97 -1.14 5.57
CA LEU A 18 -4.71 -0.26 6.70
C LEU A 18 -5.07 -1.02 7.98
N ASP A 19 -4.06 -1.40 8.76
CA ASP A 19 -4.27 -2.16 9.99
C ASP A 19 -3.98 -1.25 11.19
N TYR A 20 -5.01 -1.01 12.01
CA TYR A 20 -4.96 -0.15 13.18
C TYR A 20 -6.07 -0.50 14.17
N GLU A 21 -6.04 0.07 15.39
CA GLU A 21 -7.04 -0.20 16.41
C GLU A 21 -8.33 0.62 16.27
N PHE A 22 -8.33 1.68 15.47
CA PHE A 22 -9.49 2.51 15.18
C PHE A 22 -9.34 3.24 13.83
N SER A 23 -10.46 3.65 13.25
CA SER A 23 -10.51 4.48 12.04
C SER A 23 -10.31 5.96 12.39
N TYR A 24 -9.57 6.67 11.57
CA TYR A 24 -9.42 8.12 11.62
C TYR A 24 -10.49 8.85 10.78
N GLY A 25 -11.49 8.13 10.25
CA GLY A 25 -12.49 8.68 9.33
C GLY A 25 -11.94 8.80 7.92
N GLU A 26 -11.34 7.72 7.43
CA GLU A 26 -10.78 7.62 6.09
C GLU A 26 -11.88 7.80 5.04
N GLN A 27 -11.53 8.48 3.97
CA GLN A 27 -12.43 8.76 2.85
C GLN A 27 -11.71 8.53 1.53
N ILE A 28 -12.43 8.09 0.51
CA ILE A 28 -11.90 8.09 -0.85
C ILE A 28 -11.89 9.54 -1.31
N ALA A 29 -10.71 10.06 -1.68
CA ALA A 29 -10.52 11.42 -2.15
C ALA A 29 -10.04 11.44 -3.61
N VAL A 30 -10.66 12.29 -4.42
CA VAL A 30 -10.21 12.62 -5.78
C VAL A 30 -9.75 14.07 -5.78
N THR A 31 -8.47 14.29 -6.07
CA THR A 31 -7.91 15.63 -6.33
C THR A 31 -7.87 15.88 -7.83
N PRO A 32 -8.73 16.76 -8.35
CA PRO A 32 -8.73 17.14 -9.76
C PRO A 32 -7.42 17.87 -10.15
N ARG A 33 -7.15 17.96 -11.45
CA ARG A 33 -5.92 18.56 -12.01
C ARG A 33 -5.66 20.01 -11.59
N ASN A 34 -6.69 20.77 -11.29
CA ASN A 34 -6.59 22.19 -10.90
C ASN A 34 -6.85 22.40 -9.39
N TYR A 35 -6.89 21.34 -8.58
CA TYR A 35 -6.92 21.50 -7.14
C TYR A 35 -5.62 22.17 -6.66
N PRO A 36 -5.69 23.29 -5.90
CA PRO A 36 -4.49 24.05 -5.52
C PRO A 36 -3.80 23.36 -4.32
N PHE A 37 -2.69 22.66 -4.57
CA PHE A 37 -1.81 22.20 -3.50
C PHE A 37 -0.92 23.35 -3.02
N HIS A 38 -0.87 23.53 -1.69
CA HIS A 38 0.02 24.47 -1.00
C HIS A 38 1.08 23.67 -0.22
N PHE A 39 2.22 23.43 -0.85
CA PHE A 39 3.31 22.68 -0.23
C PHE A 39 4.16 23.57 0.70
N ARG A 40 4.54 23.06 1.85
CA ARG A 40 5.23 23.81 2.92
C ARG A 40 6.49 24.52 2.45
N TYR A 41 7.25 23.86 1.58
CA TYR A 41 8.54 24.37 1.11
C TYR A 41 8.64 24.55 -0.39
N MET A 42 7.74 23.93 -1.14
CA MET A 42 7.75 23.91 -2.59
C MET A 42 6.78 24.92 -3.21
N GLY A 43 6.01 25.64 -2.37
CA GLY A 43 5.06 26.65 -2.80
C GLY A 43 3.78 26.06 -3.39
N ASP A 44 3.09 26.87 -4.17
CA ASP A 44 1.79 26.57 -4.72
C ASP A 44 1.90 25.82 -6.05
N VAL A 45 1.17 24.72 -6.17
CA VAL A 45 1.05 23.95 -7.41
C VAL A 45 -0.42 23.95 -7.83
N ALA A 46 -0.74 24.77 -8.84
CA ALA A 46 -2.10 24.95 -9.34
C ALA A 46 -2.50 23.94 -10.43
N LYS A 47 -1.53 23.18 -10.98
CA LYS A 47 -1.79 22.15 -12.01
C LYS A 47 -0.92 20.94 -11.75
N HIS A 48 -1.55 19.78 -11.72
CA HIS A 48 -0.91 18.51 -11.49
C HIS A 48 -1.74 17.39 -12.13
N TYR A 49 -1.26 16.15 -12.11
CA TYR A 49 -2.09 15.01 -12.50
C TYR A 49 -3.20 14.78 -11.46
N ALA A 50 -4.38 14.39 -11.94
CA ALA A 50 -5.46 13.99 -11.05
C ALA A 50 -5.07 12.75 -10.24
N ILE A 51 -5.48 12.73 -8.96
CA ILE A 51 -5.11 11.68 -7.99
C ILE A 51 -6.40 11.12 -7.38
N ILE A 52 -6.48 9.80 -7.22
CA ILE A 52 -7.51 9.12 -6.43
C ILE A 52 -6.86 8.24 -5.39
N GLY A 53 -7.38 8.22 -4.17
CA GLY A 53 -6.85 7.38 -3.10
C GLY A 53 -7.65 7.46 -1.82
N MET A 54 -7.23 6.70 -0.82
CA MET A 54 -7.76 6.80 0.54
C MET A 54 -7.01 7.86 1.33
N ALA A 55 -7.72 8.76 1.98
CA ALA A 55 -7.15 9.87 2.71
C ALA A 55 -7.91 10.19 4.00
N HIS A 56 -7.23 10.74 4.97
CA HIS A 56 -7.86 11.56 5.99
C HIS A 56 -7.99 12.98 5.47
N VAL A 57 -9.23 13.48 5.32
CA VAL A 57 -9.46 14.84 4.82
C VAL A 57 -9.50 15.80 6.02
N ALA A 58 -8.52 16.69 6.11
CA ALA A 58 -8.40 17.67 7.17
C ALA A 58 -8.24 19.08 6.58
N ALA A 59 -9.11 20.02 6.95
CA ALA A 59 -9.08 21.38 6.43
C ALA A 59 -9.04 21.45 4.89
N ASP A 60 -9.87 20.65 4.24
CA ASP A 60 -9.95 20.49 2.79
C ASP A 60 -8.65 19.98 2.12
N TYR A 61 -7.72 19.41 2.91
CA TYR A 61 -6.48 18.80 2.43
C TYR A 61 -6.52 17.28 2.56
N PRO A 62 -6.22 16.52 1.48
CA PRO A 62 -6.22 15.06 1.51
C PRO A 62 -4.87 14.53 2.02
N LEU A 63 -4.83 14.05 3.25
CA LEU A 63 -3.70 13.32 3.82
C LEU A 63 -3.77 11.87 3.35
N TYR A 64 -3.19 11.57 2.19
CA TYR A 64 -3.28 10.26 1.55
C TYR A 64 -2.52 9.17 2.33
N TYR A 65 -3.17 8.04 2.53
CA TYR A 65 -2.55 6.78 2.99
C TYR A 65 -2.00 5.97 1.81
N ASP A 66 -2.79 5.88 0.75
CA ASP A 66 -2.45 5.29 -0.55
C ASP A 66 -3.24 6.00 -1.65
N ALA A 67 -2.64 6.11 -2.82
CA ALA A 67 -3.27 6.75 -3.97
C ALA A 67 -2.63 6.29 -5.27
N VAL A 68 -3.34 6.54 -6.38
CA VAL A 68 -2.81 6.45 -7.74
C VAL A 68 -3.12 7.74 -8.49
N ASN A 69 -2.29 8.09 -9.45
CA ASN A 69 -2.60 9.20 -10.36
C ASN A 69 -3.19 8.70 -11.68
N GLU A 70 -3.72 9.60 -12.45
CA GLU A 70 -4.31 9.33 -13.79
C GLU A 70 -3.32 8.79 -14.83
N LYS A 71 -2.02 8.72 -14.52
CA LYS A 71 -0.96 8.16 -15.36
C LYS A 71 -0.61 6.72 -14.99
N GLY A 72 -1.18 6.21 -13.89
CA GLY A 72 -0.98 4.83 -13.46
C GLY A 72 0.17 4.62 -12.47
N VAL A 73 0.72 5.71 -11.90
CA VAL A 73 1.68 5.60 -10.78
C VAL A 73 0.91 5.48 -9.47
N GLY A 74 1.20 4.44 -8.69
CA GLY A 74 0.65 4.21 -7.36
C GLY A 74 1.69 4.45 -6.27
N MET A 75 1.22 4.95 -5.10
CA MET A 75 2.06 5.18 -3.93
C MET A 75 1.28 4.92 -2.65
N ALA A 76 1.94 4.32 -1.65
CA ALA A 76 1.37 4.12 -0.31
C ALA A 76 2.42 4.38 0.77
N GLY A 77 1.99 5.03 1.86
CA GLY A 77 2.79 5.23 3.06
C GLY A 77 2.39 4.22 4.15
N LEU A 78 3.34 3.49 4.71
CA LEU A 78 3.13 2.50 5.75
C LEU A 78 3.94 2.85 6.99
N ASN A 79 3.49 2.39 8.15
CA ASN A 79 4.11 2.68 9.44
C ASN A 79 5.51 2.05 9.55
N PHE A 80 6.50 2.86 9.97
CA PHE A 80 7.92 2.48 10.05
C PHE A 80 8.55 2.97 11.36
N VAL A 81 7.83 2.78 12.45
CA VAL A 81 8.18 3.26 13.79
C VAL A 81 9.55 2.74 14.23
N GLY A 82 10.38 3.63 14.77
CA GLY A 82 11.71 3.33 15.27
C GLY A 82 12.81 3.32 14.21
N ASN A 83 12.48 3.24 12.92
CA ASN A 83 13.43 3.30 11.80
C ASN A 83 13.31 4.60 11.01
N ALA A 84 12.09 5.13 10.83
CA ALA A 84 11.90 6.39 10.12
C ALA A 84 12.66 7.54 10.81
N TYR A 85 13.39 8.30 10.01
CA TYR A 85 14.06 9.53 10.42
C TYR A 85 13.92 10.56 9.31
N PHE A 86 13.40 11.72 9.65
CA PHE A 86 13.23 12.83 8.70
C PHE A 86 14.20 13.94 9.06
N PRO A 87 15.17 14.25 8.19
CA PRO A 87 16.13 15.33 8.43
C PRO A 87 15.47 16.71 8.35
N GLU A 88 16.16 17.70 8.85
CA GLU A 88 15.80 19.11 8.71
C GLU A 88 15.85 19.54 7.23
N VAL A 89 15.28 20.72 6.96
CA VAL A 89 15.34 21.36 5.63
C VAL A 89 16.79 21.43 5.15
N THR A 90 17.03 20.97 3.95
CA THR A 90 18.36 20.92 3.33
C THR A 90 18.43 21.85 2.12
N GLU A 91 19.38 22.78 2.12
CA GLU A 91 19.61 23.69 0.99
C GLU A 91 19.98 22.94 -0.28
N GLY A 92 19.43 23.38 -1.42
CA GLY A 92 19.68 22.75 -2.73
C GLY A 92 18.92 21.43 -2.98
N LYS A 93 18.04 21.02 -2.05
CA LYS A 93 17.15 19.88 -2.21
C LYS A 93 15.68 20.33 -2.36
N GLU A 94 14.86 19.49 -2.97
CA GLU A 94 13.42 19.64 -2.94
C GLU A 94 12.91 19.13 -1.57
N ASN A 95 12.63 20.07 -0.65
CA ASN A 95 12.17 19.75 0.70
C ASN A 95 10.66 19.52 0.68
N VAL A 96 10.21 18.35 1.09
CA VAL A 96 8.79 17.97 1.11
C VAL A 96 8.45 17.38 2.46
N ALA A 97 7.39 17.87 3.10
CA ALA A 97 6.94 17.29 4.35
C ALA A 97 6.42 15.84 4.10
N SER A 98 6.62 14.96 5.07
CA SER A 98 6.27 13.54 4.92
C SER A 98 4.80 13.33 4.53
N PHE A 99 3.88 14.15 5.02
CA PHE A 99 2.45 14.10 4.67
C PHE A 99 2.14 14.62 3.26
N GLU A 100 3.04 15.40 2.66
CA GLU A 100 2.94 15.94 1.30
C GLU A 100 3.57 15.02 0.26
N PHE A 101 4.29 13.98 0.68
CA PHE A 101 5.13 13.21 -0.22
C PHE A 101 4.32 12.44 -1.27
N ILE A 102 3.17 11.88 -0.90
CA ILE A 102 2.28 11.20 -1.87
C ILE A 102 1.76 12.18 -2.93
N PRO A 103 1.08 13.28 -2.59
CA PRO A 103 0.61 14.22 -3.61
C PRO A 103 1.74 14.92 -4.38
N TRP A 104 2.91 15.13 -3.76
CA TRP A 104 4.08 15.69 -4.45
C TRP A 104 4.58 14.79 -5.58
N VAL A 105 4.72 13.48 -5.31
CA VAL A 105 5.16 12.50 -6.32
C VAL A 105 4.08 12.29 -7.39
N LEU A 106 2.86 11.97 -6.96
CA LEU A 106 1.78 11.59 -7.87
C LEU A 106 1.29 12.77 -8.72
N GLY A 107 1.39 13.99 -8.22
CA GLY A 107 0.97 15.19 -8.95
C GLY A 107 1.85 15.50 -10.17
N GLN A 108 3.11 15.03 -10.21
CA GLN A 108 4.04 15.44 -11.25
C GLN A 108 4.73 14.29 -12.01
N CYS A 109 4.68 13.06 -11.52
CA CYS A 109 5.36 11.94 -12.15
C CYS A 109 4.37 11.08 -12.94
N ALA A 110 4.61 10.89 -14.23
CA ALA A 110 3.78 10.04 -15.11
C ALA A 110 4.23 8.57 -15.15
N ASN A 111 5.43 8.26 -14.65
CA ASN A 111 6.04 6.92 -14.70
C ASN A 111 7.20 6.82 -13.69
N MET A 112 7.69 5.61 -13.48
CA MET A 112 8.77 5.36 -12.51
C MET A 112 10.11 5.98 -12.90
N LYS A 113 10.38 6.23 -14.18
CA LYS A 113 11.59 6.97 -14.60
C LYS A 113 11.58 8.42 -14.04
N GLU A 114 10.44 9.09 -14.10
CA GLU A 114 10.27 10.43 -13.54
C GLU A 114 10.31 10.40 -12.00
N VAL A 115 9.69 9.39 -11.37
CA VAL A 115 9.78 9.14 -9.92
C VAL A 115 11.24 9.03 -9.48
N ARG A 116 12.05 8.20 -10.14
CA ARG A 116 13.46 8.02 -9.78
C ARG A 116 14.27 9.33 -9.93
N ALA A 117 13.99 10.11 -10.97
CA ALA A 117 14.63 11.41 -11.17
C ALA A 117 14.25 12.41 -10.07
N LEU A 118 13.01 12.39 -9.60
CA LEU A 118 12.52 13.18 -8.47
C LEU A 118 13.21 12.74 -7.17
N LEU A 119 13.21 11.42 -6.87
CA LEU A 119 13.79 10.87 -5.64
C LEU A 119 15.27 11.19 -5.48
N ALA A 120 16.02 11.38 -6.57
CA ALA A 120 17.46 11.73 -6.53
C ALA A 120 17.73 13.12 -5.90
N LYS A 121 16.73 14.01 -5.88
CA LYS A 121 16.89 15.40 -5.42
C LYS A 121 15.99 15.76 -4.23
N ILE A 122 15.13 14.84 -3.78
CA ILE A 122 14.19 15.09 -2.69
C ILE A 122 14.87 15.05 -1.31
N ASN A 123 14.30 15.78 -0.38
CA ASN A 123 14.52 15.69 1.05
C ASN A 123 13.18 15.62 1.77
N ILE A 124 12.90 14.51 2.47
CA ILE A 124 11.64 14.32 3.17
C ILE A 124 11.80 14.84 4.60
N THR A 125 11.02 15.85 5.00
CA THR A 125 11.11 16.50 6.30
C THR A 125 10.03 16.01 7.27
N GLY A 126 10.32 16.09 8.57
CA GLY A 126 9.39 15.76 9.67
C GLY A 126 8.44 16.89 10.03
N THR A 127 8.17 17.81 9.11
CA THR A 127 7.26 18.94 9.36
C THR A 127 5.84 18.44 9.64
N PRO A 128 5.21 18.84 10.76
CA PRO A 128 3.86 18.41 11.09
C PRO A 128 2.82 19.07 10.17
N PHE A 129 1.70 18.40 9.95
CA PHE A 129 0.55 19.00 9.27
C PHE A 129 -0.07 20.12 10.12
N ALA A 130 -0.27 19.86 11.42
CA ALA A 130 -0.74 20.80 12.42
C ALA A 130 -0.09 20.47 13.78
N GLU A 131 -0.24 21.36 14.76
CA GLU A 131 0.33 21.17 16.09
C GLU A 131 -0.09 19.85 16.76
N ASN A 132 -1.36 19.47 16.57
CA ASN A 132 -1.94 18.22 17.07
C ASN A 132 -1.83 17.03 16.07
N MET A 133 -1.18 17.22 14.93
CA MET A 133 -0.98 16.20 13.87
C MET A 133 0.50 16.15 13.49
N PRO A 134 1.34 15.52 14.34
CA PRO A 134 2.77 15.39 14.09
C PRO A 134 3.05 14.50 12.88
N ALA A 135 4.27 14.60 12.32
CA ALA A 135 4.71 13.74 11.24
C ALA A 135 4.65 12.27 11.65
N ALA A 136 3.93 11.46 10.89
CA ALA A 136 3.89 10.02 11.10
C ALA A 136 5.22 9.38 10.65
N SER A 137 5.70 8.39 11.41
CA SER A 137 6.89 7.61 11.06
C SER A 137 6.54 6.66 9.92
N LEU A 138 6.81 7.05 8.68
CA LEU A 138 6.43 6.30 7.47
C LEU A 138 7.64 5.90 6.62
N HIS A 139 7.44 4.87 5.81
CA HIS A 139 8.16 4.54 4.61
C HIS A 139 7.17 4.30 3.47
N TRP A 140 7.63 4.26 2.22
CA TRP A 140 6.73 4.26 1.08
C TRP A 140 7.09 3.21 0.04
N ILE A 141 6.07 2.65 -0.59
CA ILE A 141 6.18 1.93 -1.86
C ILE A 141 5.63 2.81 -2.97
N ILE A 142 6.34 2.88 -4.09
CA ILE A 142 5.93 3.59 -5.31
C ILE A 142 6.08 2.62 -6.47
N ALA A 143 5.07 2.53 -7.33
CA ALA A 143 5.08 1.57 -8.43
C ALA A 143 4.25 2.05 -9.61
N ASP A 144 4.63 1.58 -10.80
CA ASP A 144 3.80 1.56 -11.99
C ASP A 144 3.69 0.12 -12.55
N ALA A 145 3.20 -0.02 -13.77
CA ALA A 145 3.01 -1.32 -14.39
C ALA A 145 4.32 -2.11 -14.63
N ASP A 146 5.46 -1.46 -14.60
CA ASP A 146 6.76 -2.03 -15.00
C ASP A 146 7.69 -2.28 -13.82
N GLU A 147 7.67 -1.43 -12.80
CA GLU A 147 8.57 -1.56 -11.64
C GLU A 147 7.97 -1.04 -10.34
N ALA A 148 8.58 -1.41 -9.23
CA ALA A 148 8.29 -0.88 -7.90
C ALA A 148 9.59 -0.53 -7.17
N VAL A 149 9.53 0.50 -6.30
CA VAL A 149 10.60 0.87 -5.38
C VAL A 149 10.05 0.99 -3.96
N THR A 150 10.90 0.72 -2.97
CA THR A 150 10.65 1.06 -1.58
C THR A 150 11.53 2.23 -1.18
N VAL A 151 10.94 3.24 -0.55
CA VAL A 151 11.63 4.47 -0.14
C VAL A 151 11.61 4.55 1.39
N GLU A 152 12.80 4.57 2.00
CA GLU A 152 12.99 4.60 3.45
C GLU A 152 13.93 5.75 3.82
N SER A 153 13.39 6.74 4.54
CA SER A 153 14.21 7.82 5.15
C SER A 153 14.65 7.38 6.53
N MET A 154 15.93 7.15 6.69
CA MET A 154 16.54 6.63 7.92
C MET A 154 17.70 7.55 8.39
N LYS A 155 18.23 7.31 9.60
CA LYS A 155 19.32 8.13 10.17
C LYS A 155 20.59 8.17 9.31
N ASP A 156 20.83 7.13 8.53
CA ASP A 156 21.98 7.02 7.60
C ASP A 156 21.64 7.49 6.18
N GLY A 157 20.49 8.13 5.98
CA GLY A 157 20.05 8.77 4.74
C GLY A 157 18.81 8.18 4.11
N LEU A 158 18.42 8.74 2.97
CA LEU A 158 17.32 8.27 2.15
C LEU A 158 17.77 7.03 1.36
N LYS A 159 17.10 5.91 1.57
CA LYS A 159 17.30 4.65 0.84
C LYS A 159 16.20 4.46 -0.18
N ILE A 160 16.59 4.07 -1.37
CA ILE A 160 15.67 3.74 -2.47
C ILE A 160 16.06 2.34 -2.94
N TYR A 161 15.20 1.36 -2.66
CA TYR A 161 15.42 -0.03 -3.01
C TYR A 161 14.56 -0.41 -4.21
N ASP A 162 15.14 -1.12 -5.17
CA ASP A 162 14.35 -1.85 -6.15
C ASP A 162 13.52 -2.91 -5.41
N ASN A 163 12.22 -2.97 -5.68
CA ASN A 163 11.30 -3.87 -5.02
C ASN A 163 10.75 -4.92 -6.01
N PRO A 164 11.48 -6.00 -6.26
CA PRO A 164 11.06 -7.02 -7.22
C PRO A 164 9.84 -7.82 -6.78
N THR A 165 9.50 -7.78 -5.47
CA THR A 165 8.29 -8.44 -4.97
C THR A 165 7.05 -7.60 -5.22
N GLY A 166 7.19 -6.26 -5.34
CA GLY A 166 6.07 -5.33 -5.34
C GLY A 166 5.20 -5.44 -4.09
N VAL A 167 5.82 -5.81 -2.95
CA VAL A 167 5.17 -5.93 -1.63
C VAL A 167 5.94 -5.09 -0.63
N MET A 168 5.24 -4.44 0.29
CA MET A 168 5.84 -3.76 1.43
C MET A 168 4.95 -3.95 2.66
N THR A 169 5.57 -4.15 3.81
CA THR A 169 4.88 -4.20 5.11
C THR A 169 5.42 -3.10 6.03
N ASN A 170 5.86 -3.41 7.24
CA ASN A 170 6.40 -2.45 8.20
C ASN A 170 7.88 -2.79 8.51
N ASN A 171 8.27 -2.76 9.80
CA ASN A 171 9.61 -3.19 10.24
C ASN A 171 9.85 -4.70 10.00
N PRO A 172 11.10 -5.13 9.80
CA PRO A 172 12.33 -4.35 9.73
C PRO A 172 12.49 -3.62 8.38
N PRO A 173 13.60 -2.87 8.15
CA PRO A 173 13.92 -2.26 6.86
C PRO A 173 13.84 -3.24 5.68
N PHE A 174 13.54 -2.71 4.50
CA PHE A 174 13.19 -3.51 3.33
C PHE A 174 14.29 -4.48 2.90
N ASP A 175 15.56 -4.07 2.95
CA ASP A 175 16.70 -4.95 2.64
C ASP A 175 16.77 -6.17 3.56
N GLN A 176 16.44 -6.00 4.85
CA GLN A 176 16.37 -7.10 5.80
C GLN A 176 15.17 -8.01 5.52
N GLN A 177 14.01 -7.46 5.14
CA GLN A 177 12.87 -8.27 4.73
C GLN A 177 13.19 -9.11 3.49
N MET A 178 13.85 -8.53 2.49
CA MET A 178 14.32 -9.25 1.31
C MET A 178 15.34 -10.34 1.68
N PHE A 179 16.25 -10.06 2.61
CA PHE A 179 17.18 -11.07 3.11
C PHE A 179 16.45 -12.24 3.79
N LEU A 180 15.44 -11.97 4.60
CA LEU A 180 14.65 -12.99 5.29
C LEU A 180 13.87 -13.90 4.34
N LEU A 181 13.52 -13.47 3.13
CA LEU A 181 12.88 -14.34 2.14
C LEU A 181 13.72 -15.57 1.77
N ASN A 182 15.05 -15.52 1.96
CA ASN A 182 15.91 -16.69 1.74
C ASN A 182 15.51 -17.90 2.60
N ASN A 183 14.90 -17.67 3.77
CA ASN A 183 14.41 -18.75 4.63
C ASN A 183 13.25 -19.51 3.98
N TYR A 184 12.54 -18.91 3.04
CA TYR A 184 11.34 -19.44 2.41
C TYR A 184 11.57 -19.92 0.98
N ARG A 185 12.83 -19.95 0.50
CA ARG A 185 13.17 -20.36 -0.88
C ARG A 185 12.76 -21.78 -1.25
N GLY A 186 12.47 -22.62 -0.25
CA GLY A 186 11.98 -23.99 -0.44
C GLY A 186 10.47 -24.11 -0.65
N LEU A 187 9.73 -23.02 -0.45
CA LEU A 187 8.28 -23.02 -0.64
C LEU A 187 7.90 -23.15 -2.12
N SER A 188 6.82 -23.86 -2.37
CA SER A 188 6.31 -24.10 -3.72
C SER A 188 4.78 -24.23 -3.70
N PRO A 189 4.04 -23.82 -4.74
CA PRO A 189 2.63 -24.16 -4.90
C PRO A 189 2.42 -25.65 -5.26
N ARG A 190 3.49 -26.36 -5.63
CA ARG A 190 3.46 -27.78 -5.99
C ARG A 190 3.67 -28.66 -4.75
N GLN A 191 3.21 -29.91 -4.81
CA GLN A 191 3.52 -30.90 -3.80
C GLN A 191 5.03 -31.17 -3.75
N PRO A 192 5.64 -31.24 -2.54
CA PRO A 192 7.07 -31.51 -2.40
C PRO A 192 7.39 -32.99 -2.66
N GLU A 193 8.58 -33.21 -3.19
CA GLU A 193 9.20 -34.55 -3.18
C GLU A 193 9.82 -34.85 -1.81
N ASN A 194 10.03 -36.13 -1.52
CA ASN A 194 10.71 -36.53 -0.28
C ASN A 194 12.21 -36.24 -0.39
N HIS A 195 12.66 -35.11 0.14
CA HIS A 195 14.10 -34.78 0.27
C HIS A 195 14.65 -35.04 1.68
N PHE A 196 13.82 -35.59 2.59
CA PHE A 196 14.25 -35.82 3.98
C PHE A 196 15.28 -36.93 4.07
N SER A 197 15.01 -38.08 3.46
CA SER A 197 15.93 -39.21 3.35
C SER A 197 15.38 -40.25 2.38
N GLU A 198 16.23 -40.81 1.55
CA GLU A 198 15.90 -41.96 0.68
C GLU A 198 15.60 -43.23 1.49
N LYS A 199 16.10 -43.29 2.74
CA LYS A 199 15.90 -44.48 3.65
C LYS A 199 14.52 -44.49 4.30
N LEU A 200 13.77 -43.40 4.23
CA LEU A 200 12.45 -43.25 4.84
C LEU A 200 11.43 -42.82 3.81
N PRO A 201 10.51 -43.68 3.39
CA PRO A 201 9.48 -43.34 2.41
C PRO A 201 8.40 -42.46 3.06
N LEU A 202 8.55 -41.16 2.96
CA LEU A 202 7.56 -40.17 3.42
C LEU A 202 6.69 -39.73 2.24
N GLU A 203 5.40 -39.67 2.48
CA GLU A 203 4.40 -39.27 1.47
C GLU A 203 3.63 -38.02 1.91
N CYS A 204 3.16 -37.26 0.95
CA CYS A 204 2.27 -36.15 1.22
C CYS A 204 0.89 -36.65 1.66
N TYR A 205 0.45 -36.28 2.86
CA TYR A 205 -0.87 -36.66 3.41
C TYR A 205 -2.00 -35.71 3.04
N SER A 206 -1.68 -34.50 2.48
CA SER A 206 -2.68 -33.53 2.04
C SER A 206 -2.17 -32.67 0.87
N ARG A 207 -3.06 -31.95 0.19
CA ARG A 207 -2.69 -30.93 -0.80
C ARG A 207 -2.14 -29.68 -0.10
N GLY A 208 -1.33 -28.86 -0.81
CA GLY A 208 -0.80 -27.60 -0.30
C GLY A 208 0.47 -27.74 0.55
N MET A 209 1.01 -28.96 0.71
CA MET A 209 2.20 -29.20 1.55
C MET A 209 3.49 -28.56 0.99
N GLY A 210 3.52 -28.13 -0.28
CA GLY A 210 4.64 -27.36 -0.81
C GLY A 210 4.84 -26.00 -0.15
N ALA A 211 3.80 -25.45 0.48
CA ALA A 211 3.85 -24.22 1.25
C ALA A 211 4.04 -24.47 2.78
N LEU A 212 4.41 -25.69 3.18
CA LEU A 212 4.66 -26.00 4.59
C LEU A 212 5.81 -25.15 5.14
N GLY A 213 5.54 -24.37 6.19
CA GLY A 213 6.47 -23.39 6.76
C GLY A 213 6.23 -21.95 6.27
N LEU A 214 5.26 -21.72 5.39
CA LEU A 214 4.78 -20.35 5.13
C LEU A 214 4.23 -19.76 6.45
N PRO A 215 4.74 -18.60 6.91
CA PRO A 215 4.40 -18.09 8.25
C PRO A 215 2.93 -17.69 8.33
N GLY A 216 2.28 -18.01 9.44
CA GLY A 216 0.85 -17.77 9.69
C GLY A 216 0.56 -16.62 10.65
N ASP A 217 1.56 -16.13 11.38
CA ASP A 217 1.40 -15.03 12.32
C ASP A 217 1.25 -13.66 11.63
N LEU A 218 0.84 -12.64 12.39
CA LEU A 218 0.53 -11.30 11.88
C LEU A 218 1.72 -10.33 11.95
N SER A 219 2.93 -10.79 12.32
CA SER A 219 4.10 -9.92 12.32
C SER A 219 4.44 -9.42 10.91
N SER A 220 5.13 -8.28 10.84
CA SER A 220 5.44 -7.62 9.58
C SER A 220 6.23 -8.51 8.62
N ALA A 221 7.28 -9.17 9.10
CA ALA A 221 8.10 -10.06 8.28
C ALA A 221 7.33 -11.30 7.78
N SER A 222 6.44 -11.84 8.62
CA SER A 222 5.57 -12.97 8.25
C SER A 222 4.54 -12.57 7.20
N ARG A 223 3.91 -11.40 7.34
CA ARG A 223 2.99 -10.86 6.34
C ARG A 223 3.70 -10.57 5.01
N PHE A 224 4.93 -10.03 5.07
CA PHE A 224 5.74 -9.80 3.88
C PHE A 224 5.99 -11.10 3.11
N ALA A 225 6.52 -12.12 3.78
CA ALA A 225 6.78 -13.43 3.17
C ALA A 225 5.50 -14.06 2.61
N ARG A 226 4.39 -14.00 3.36
CA ARG A 226 3.10 -14.57 2.95
C ARG A 226 2.52 -13.89 1.73
N VAL A 227 2.47 -12.54 1.71
CA VAL A 227 1.93 -11.81 0.56
C VAL A 227 2.84 -11.94 -0.65
N ALA A 228 4.17 -11.89 -0.47
CA ALA A 228 5.11 -12.12 -1.57
C ALA A 228 4.90 -13.51 -2.21
N PHE A 229 4.84 -14.58 -1.40
CA PHE A 229 4.57 -15.93 -1.88
C PHE A 229 3.20 -16.03 -2.58
N THR A 230 2.15 -15.55 -1.93
CA THR A 230 0.77 -15.61 -2.45
C THR A 230 0.67 -14.86 -3.77
N LYS A 231 1.13 -13.61 -3.81
CA LYS A 231 1.10 -12.78 -5.02
C LYS A 231 1.86 -13.39 -6.19
N MET A 232 3.10 -13.86 -5.95
CA MET A 232 3.97 -14.36 -7.01
C MET A 232 3.52 -15.72 -7.57
N ASN A 233 2.66 -16.45 -6.85
CA ASN A 233 2.11 -17.73 -7.27
C ASN A 233 0.61 -17.64 -7.62
N SER A 234 -0.02 -16.49 -7.42
CA SER A 234 -1.43 -16.27 -7.77
C SER A 234 -1.62 -16.24 -9.29
N VAL A 235 -2.73 -16.81 -9.73
CA VAL A 235 -3.19 -16.81 -11.10
C VAL A 235 -4.58 -16.17 -11.15
N SER A 236 -4.81 -15.31 -12.12
CA SER A 236 -6.10 -14.66 -12.39
C SER A 236 -6.42 -14.75 -13.88
N GLY A 237 -7.68 -14.62 -14.24
CA GLY A 237 -8.07 -14.26 -15.60
C GLY A 237 -7.75 -12.80 -15.91
N ASP A 238 -8.05 -12.40 -17.16
CA ASP A 238 -7.73 -11.06 -17.67
C ASP A 238 -8.87 -10.04 -17.46
N SER A 239 -10.04 -10.47 -17.00
CA SER A 239 -11.13 -9.54 -16.69
C SER A 239 -10.80 -8.70 -15.45
N GLU A 240 -11.43 -7.52 -15.36
CA GLU A 240 -11.23 -6.64 -14.22
C GLU A 240 -11.78 -7.26 -12.94
N GLU A 241 -12.95 -7.88 -13.02
CA GLU A 241 -13.60 -8.54 -11.89
C GLU A 241 -12.75 -9.67 -11.31
N GLU A 242 -12.18 -10.53 -12.18
CA GLU A 242 -11.28 -11.61 -11.77
C GLU A 242 -10.01 -11.05 -11.14
N SER A 243 -9.41 -10.02 -11.73
CA SER A 243 -8.18 -9.40 -11.24
C SER A 243 -8.38 -8.70 -9.91
N VAL A 244 -9.46 -7.92 -9.75
CA VAL A 244 -9.85 -7.27 -8.49
C VAL A 244 -10.14 -8.31 -7.41
N GLY A 245 -10.93 -9.34 -7.72
CA GLY A 245 -11.21 -10.45 -6.81
C GLY A 245 -9.93 -11.15 -6.34
N GLN A 246 -9.01 -11.45 -7.29
CA GLN A 246 -7.73 -12.07 -6.96
C GLN A 246 -6.84 -11.16 -6.08
N PHE A 247 -6.84 -9.85 -6.34
CA PHE A 247 -6.10 -8.89 -5.51
C PHE A 247 -6.60 -8.89 -4.06
N PHE A 248 -7.93 -8.87 -3.85
CA PHE A 248 -8.50 -8.99 -2.50
C PHE A 248 -8.17 -10.32 -1.84
N HIS A 249 -8.08 -11.43 -2.58
CA HIS A 249 -7.61 -12.71 -2.03
C HIS A 249 -6.13 -12.66 -1.63
N ILE A 250 -5.27 -11.99 -2.38
CA ILE A 250 -3.86 -11.81 -2.02
C ILE A 250 -3.75 -11.06 -0.69
N LEU A 251 -4.35 -9.89 -0.56
CA LEU A 251 -4.30 -9.08 0.67
C LEU A 251 -5.13 -9.69 1.80
N GLY A 252 -6.21 -10.39 1.51
CA GLY A 252 -7.02 -11.14 2.48
C GLY A 252 -6.22 -12.21 3.23
N SER A 253 -5.11 -12.69 2.64
CA SER A 253 -4.21 -13.65 3.31
C SER A 253 -3.52 -13.07 4.57
N VAL A 254 -3.50 -11.75 4.72
CA VAL A 254 -2.86 -11.03 5.85
C VAL A 254 -3.81 -10.07 6.56
N GLU A 255 -5.09 -10.18 6.30
CA GLU A 255 -6.13 -9.41 6.98
C GLU A 255 -6.10 -9.68 8.48
N GLN A 256 -6.22 -8.63 9.30
CA GLN A 256 -6.13 -8.73 10.75
C GLN A 256 -7.51 -8.80 11.39
N GLN A 257 -7.76 -9.90 12.10
CA GLN A 257 -9.01 -10.17 12.78
C GLN A 257 -8.98 -9.63 14.21
N ARG A 258 -10.09 -9.05 14.64
CA ARG A 258 -10.24 -8.55 16.02
C ARG A 258 -9.98 -9.68 17.03
N GLY A 259 -9.12 -9.38 17.99
CA GLY A 259 -8.72 -10.33 19.03
C GLY A 259 -7.43 -11.09 18.74
N CYS A 260 -6.91 -11.06 17.49
CA CYS A 260 -5.70 -11.81 17.13
C CYS A 260 -4.40 -10.99 17.26
N CYS A 261 -4.49 -9.66 17.39
CA CYS A 261 -3.37 -8.77 17.65
C CYS A 261 -3.78 -7.72 18.67
N GLU A 262 -3.41 -7.91 19.93
CA GLU A 262 -3.66 -6.98 21.01
C GLU A 262 -2.49 -5.99 21.11
N VAL A 263 -2.78 -4.69 21.00
CA VAL A 263 -1.77 -3.60 21.06
C VAL A 263 -1.71 -2.93 22.44
N ALA A 264 -2.81 -3.01 23.17
CA ALA A 264 -2.95 -2.60 24.59
C ALA A 264 -4.15 -3.34 25.17
N GLU A 265 -4.33 -3.35 26.48
CA GLU A 265 -5.45 -4.02 27.16
C GLU A 265 -6.79 -3.64 26.53
N GLY A 266 -7.48 -4.63 25.96
CA GLY A 266 -8.77 -4.47 25.27
C GLY A 266 -8.73 -3.71 23.94
N LYS A 267 -7.54 -3.39 23.40
CA LYS A 267 -7.38 -2.73 22.11
C LYS A 267 -6.74 -3.69 21.10
N TYR A 268 -7.44 -3.94 20.04
CA TYR A 268 -7.04 -4.89 19.02
C TYR A 268 -6.80 -4.20 17.69
N GLU A 269 -5.70 -4.54 17.04
CA GLU A 269 -5.47 -4.15 15.66
C GLU A 269 -6.39 -4.95 14.73
N ILE A 270 -7.04 -4.27 13.80
CA ILE A 270 -7.90 -4.83 12.76
C ILE A 270 -7.55 -4.21 11.41
N THR A 271 -7.87 -4.88 10.33
CA THR A 271 -7.81 -4.29 9.00
C THR A 271 -8.99 -3.34 8.80
N ILE A 272 -8.76 -2.03 8.98
CA ILE A 272 -9.80 -0.99 8.85
C ILE A 272 -10.40 -1.02 7.44
N TYR A 273 -9.52 -1.02 6.42
CA TYR A 273 -9.90 -1.23 5.03
C TYR A 273 -8.83 -2.00 4.25
N THR A 274 -9.25 -2.63 3.18
CA THR A 274 -8.39 -3.14 2.12
C THR A 274 -8.73 -2.39 0.83
N SER A 275 -7.71 -1.84 0.16
CA SER A 275 -7.86 -1.18 -1.12
C SER A 275 -7.29 -2.01 -2.27
N CYS A 276 -7.85 -1.81 -3.45
CA CYS A 276 -7.36 -2.28 -4.74
C CYS A 276 -7.67 -1.21 -5.77
N CYS A 277 -6.68 -0.51 -6.28
CA CYS A 277 -6.89 0.43 -7.37
C CYS A 277 -6.48 -0.19 -8.70
N ASN A 278 -7.38 -0.21 -9.68
CA ASN A 278 -6.99 -0.39 -11.08
C ASN A 278 -6.30 0.89 -11.55
N ALA A 279 -4.97 0.94 -11.42
CA ALA A 279 -4.18 2.13 -11.72
C ALA A 279 -4.16 2.45 -13.22
N THR A 280 -4.41 1.45 -14.10
CA THR A 280 -4.54 1.66 -15.54
C THR A 280 -5.80 2.45 -15.90
N LYS A 281 -6.89 2.24 -15.12
CA LYS A 281 -8.21 2.85 -15.38
C LYS A 281 -8.61 3.93 -14.39
N GLY A 282 -7.86 4.13 -13.30
CA GLY A 282 -8.20 5.10 -12.27
C GLY A 282 -9.46 4.74 -11.46
N ILE A 283 -9.70 3.45 -11.21
CA ILE A 283 -10.85 2.96 -10.44
C ILE A 283 -10.36 2.45 -9.09
N TYR A 284 -10.82 3.03 -8.01
CA TYR A 284 -10.44 2.68 -6.64
C TYR A 284 -11.51 1.78 -6.01
N TYR A 285 -11.16 0.52 -5.77
CA TYR A 285 -11.99 -0.49 -5.10
C TYR A 285 -11.57 -0.61 -3.64
N TYR A 286 -12.52 -0.88 -2.74
CA TYR A 286 -12.22 -1.11 -1.34
C TYR A 286 -13.26 -2.01 -0.65
N THR A 287 -12.84 -2.63 0.45
CA THR A 287 -13.68 -3.24 1.47
C THR A 287 -13.31 -2.66 2.82
N THR A 288 -14.20 -2.73 3.81
CA THR A 288 -13.93 -2.34 5.19
C THR A 288 -14.06 -3.53 6.13
N TYR A 289 -13.58 -3.41 7.37
CA TYR A 289 -13.72 -4.47 8.37
C TYR A 289 -15.18 -4.85 8.60
N THR A 290 -16.07 -3.88 8.56
CA THR A 290 -17.50 -4.02 8.83
C THR A 290 -18.36 -4.12 7.58
N ASN A 291 -17.79 -4.01 6.38
CA ASN A 291 -18.48 -4.22 5.10
C ASN A 291 -17.55 -4.92 4.11
N ARG A 292 -17.84 -6.18 3.85
CA ARG A 292 -17.04 -7.01 2.93
C ARG A 292 -17.50 -6.90 1.46
N GLN A 293 -18.57 -6.15 1.19
CA GLN A 293 -18.97 -5.82 -0.18
C GLN A 293 -17.92 -4.92 -0.81
N ILE A 294 -17.38 -5.30 -1.96
CA ILE A 294 -16.48 -4.45 -2.73
C ILE A 294 -17.24 -3.23 -3.21
N SER A 295 -16.75 -2.06 -2.84
CA SER A 295 -17.26 -0.75 -3.26
C SER A 295 -16.22 -0.08 -4.16
N ALA A 296 -16.64 0.81 -5.07
CA ALA A 296 -15.74 1.44 -6.02
C ALA A 296 -16.06 2.92 -6.26
N VAL A 297 -15.00 3.69 -6.54
CA VAL A 297 -15.06 5.05 -7.07
C VAL A 297 -14.20 5.12 -8.32
N ASP A 298 -14.77 5.57 -9.43
CA ASP A 298 -14.11 5.77 -10.72
C ASP A 298 -13.80 7.26 -10.88
N MET A 299 -12.52 7.63 -10.86
CA MET A 299 -12.11 9.03 -10.96
C MET A 299 -12.57 9.70 -12.27
N HIS A 300 -12.73 8.92 -13.36
CA HIS A 300 -13.13 9.47 -14.66
C HIS A 300 -14.63 9.78 -14.76
N ARG A 301 -15.42 9.46 -13.73
CA ARG A 301 -16.81 9.92 -13.60
C ARG A 301 -16.92 11.28 -12.91
N GLU A 302 -15.79 11.82 -12.46
CA GLU A 302 -15.69 13.10 -11.77
C GLU A 302 -15.20 14.21 -12.72
N ASP A 303 -15.41 15.46 -12.33
CA ASP A 303 -14.84 16.63 -13.03
C ASP A 303 -13.35 16.76 -12.68
N LEU A 304 -12.50 16.07 -13.46
CA LEU A 304 -11.05 16.07 -13.27
C LEU A 304 -10.39 17.41 -13.66
N ASP A 305 -11.09 18.32 -14.28
CA ASP A 305 -10.61 19.68 -14.58
C ASP A 305 -11.13 20.73 -13.59
N GLY A 306 -11.88 20.29 -12.58
CA GLY A 306 -12.30 21.10 -11.45
C GLY A 306 -11.14 21.50 -10.53
N SER A 307 -11.45 22.33 -9.52
CA SER A 307 -10.49 22.81 -8.51
C SER A 307 -10.88 22.45 -7.06
N GLY A 308 -12.02 21.85 -6.85
CA GLY A 308 -12.49 21.42 -5.52
C GLY A 308 -12.11 19.97 -5.23
N LEU A 309 -11.80 19.67 -3.97
CA LEU A 309 -11.61 18.28 -3.53
C LEU A 309 -12.94 17.54 -3.59
N ILE A 310 -12.94 16.34 -4.19
CA ILE A 310 -14.10 15.45 -4.22
C ILE A 310 -13.80 14.29 -3.28
N HIS A 311 -14.72 13.97 -2.37
CA HIS A 311 -14.48 12.90 -1.42
C HIS A 311 -15.76 12.13 -1.05
N TYR A 312 -15.60 10.85 -0.73
CA TYR A 312 -16.66 9.91 -0.39
C TYR A 312 -16.32 9.20 0.91
N PRO A 313 -17.21 9.22 1.92
CA PRO A 313 -17.01 8.41 3.12
C PRO A 313 -17.04 6.91 2.78
N MET A 314 -16.26 6.12 3.52
CA MET A 314 -16.31 4.66 3.37
C MET A 314 -17.69 4.11 3.70
N LEU A 315 -18.11 3.09 2.95
CA LEU A 315 -19.34 2.33 3.24
C LEU A 315 -19.02 1.26 4.30
N GLU A 316 -19.39 1.54 5.55
CA GLU A 316 -19.06 0.67 6.69
C GLU A 316 -20.17 -0.33 7.05
N LYS A 317 -21.39 -0.10 6.58
CA LYS A 317 -22.51 -0.98 6.92
C LYS A 317 -22.48 -2.26 6.09
N GLU A 318 -22.38 -3.43 6.76
CA GLU A 318 -22.43 -4.74 6.12
C GLU A 318 -23.66 -4.90 5.23
N GLN A 319 -23.44 -5.38 4.02
CA GLN A 319 -24.47 -5.62 3.02
C GLN A 319 -24.57 -7.11 2.75
N ILE A 320 -25.63 -7.74 3.26
CA ILE A 320 -25.90 -9.15 3.04
C ILE A 320 -26.96 -9.27 1.94
N LEU A 321 -26.61 -9.93 0.85
CA LEU A 321 -27.55 -10.26 -0.21
C LEU A 321 -28.31 -11.53 0.15
N TRP A 322 -29.60 -11.38 0.50
CA TRP A 322 -30.49 -12.51 0.74
C TRP A 322 -30.92 -13.12 -0.58
N GLN A 323 -30.81 -14.45 -0.72
CA GLN A 323 -31.19 -15.17 -1.95
C GLN A 323 -32.61 -15.73 -1.90
N ASN A 324 -33.30 -15.59 -0.79
CA ASN A 324 -34.69 -16.07 -0.56
C ASN A 324 -35.60 -14.93 -0.11
#